data_1725da682a1b0b9286fae1b1eee99010
#
_entry.id   1725da682a1b0b9286fae1b1eee99010
#
_cell.length_a   1.000
_cell.length_b   1.000
_cell.length_c   1.000
_cell.angle_alpha   90.00
_cell.angle_beta   90.00
_cell.angle_gamma   90.00
#
_symmetry.space_group_name_H-M   'P 1'
#
loop_
_entity.id
_entity.type
_entity.pdbx_description
1 polymer ?
#
loop_
_entity_poly.entity_id
_entity_poly.type
_entity_poly.pdbx_seq_one_letter_code
_entity_poly.pdbx_strand_id
1 'polypeptide(L)'
;MGICLAGNSLDLLLNGSRGAWFKHYTGLRQGDPLSPMLFILAMEPLQRLLDLSTQEEVLSPINNRAATLRTSLYADDAAIFLNPIKEEVCAVAYILEIFGKASGLITNHAKCAAYPIRCDWFDLNDILEGFTCPIKSFPCNYLGLPLHYRKLNRVDIQSIIDKMANRLPTWKGRFLNRAGRLKLLNSVLTAIPTYFLTVFEPKKWMVKKMDKIRRGFLWKGYENINGGHCLVRWAKVKRPKRLGGIGVIDIEFFSRALRLRWLWYQWREPDRPWVGTEVPCNEQDKQLFRASTYVTVGNGKLAKFWESAWISGRAPRDMTPNLYKLAWRKNMTVQDDLEDDKWTRGLWRMSTAEEIAEFVSLWFLVQNVQLTDSEDEIRWKWTADGNYTAKSAYNIQFSGAYCTFDAKPIWRAKTEGKHRFFLGFWCKTSC
;
A
#
# COMPACT_ATOMS: atom_id res chain seq x y z
N MET A 1 9.70 27.87 19.20
CA MET A 1 9.65 28.01 17.71
C MET A 1 10.18 29.36 17.23
N GLY A 2 9.83 30.48 17.85
CA GLY A 2 10.32 31.80 17.46
C GLY A 2 11.84 31.97 17.39
N ILE A 3 12.58 31.28 18.28
CA ILE A 3 14.06 31.38 18.34
C ILE A 3 14.75 30.73 17.12
N CYS A 4 14.18 29.67 16.52
CA CYS A 4 14.74 29.02 15.33
C CYS A 4 14.50 29.82 14.02
N LEU A 5 13.55 30.73 14.03
CA LEU A 5 13.20 31.59 12.89
C LEU A 5 13.80 32.99 12.97
N ALA A 6 14.15 33.43 14.17
CA ALA A 6 14.72 34.76 14.42
C ALA A 6 16.15 34.83 13.91
N GLY A 7 16.35 35.38 12.74
CA GLY A 7 17.66 35.68 12.20
C GLY A 7 17.92 35.21 10.75
N ASN A 8 16.98 34.49 10.12
CA ASN A 8 17.13 34.10 8.72
C ASN A 8 16.78 35.24 7.79
N SER A 9 17.80 35.89 7.24
CA SER A 9 17.64 36.80 6.11
C SER A 9 17.68 35.98 4.80
N LEU A 10 16.79 36.29 3.90
CA LEU A 10 16.67 35.67 2.58
C LEU A 10 16.91 36.69 1.48
N ASP A 11 17.52 36.26 0.38
CA ASP A 11 17.57 37.00 -0.86
C ASP A 11 16.90 36.20 -1.98
N LEU A 12 16.32 36.90 -2.91
CA LEU A 12 15.76 36.28 -4.12
C LEU A 12 16.77 36.38 -5.27
N LEU A 13 17.07 35.25 -5.92
CA LEU A 13 17.85 35.23 -7.14
C LEU A 13 16.92 35.43 -8.35
N LEU A 14 16.99 36.57 -8.98
CA LEU A 14 16.29 36.90 -10.24
C LEU A 14 17.29 36.88 -11.38
N ASN A 15 17.15 35.93 -12.30
CA ASN A 15 18.06 35.76 -13.45
C ASN A 15 19.57 35.73 -13.07
N GLY A 16 19.90 35.15 -11.91
CA GLY A 16 21.27 35.04 -11.40
C GLY A 16 21.75 36.27 -10.61
N SER A 17 20.99 37.35 -10.54
CA SER A 17 21.29 38.54 -9.74
C SER A 17 20.61 38.45 -8.38
N ARG A 18 21.36 38.76 -7.31
CA ARG A 18 20.81 38.80 -5.95
C ARG A 18 19.95 40.06 -5.75
N GLY A 19 18.72 39.85 -5.28
CA GLY A 19 17.83 40.92 -4.85
C GLY A 19 18.17 41.48 -3.46
N ALA A 20 17.32 42.37 -2.98
CA ALA A 20 17.44 42.91 -1.64
C ALA A 20 17.15 41.84 -0.56
N TRP A 21 17.87 41.89 0.55
CA TRP A 21 17.66 41.04 1.69
C TRP A 21 16.31 41.36 2.40
N PHE A 22 15.56 40.33 2.78
CA PHE A 22 14.37 40.47 3.61
C PHE A 22 14.40 39.46 4.78
N LYS A 23 13.79 39.85 5.88
CA LYS A 23 13.69 38.97 7.06
C LYS A 23 12.45 38.09 6.96
N HIS A 24 12.62 36.85 7.33
CA HIS A 24 11.54 35.85 7.38
C HIS A 24 10.96 35.87 8.82
N TYR A 25 9.74 36.36 8.99
CA TYR A 25 9.12 36.55 10.29
C TYR A 25 8.14 35.41 10.66
N THR A 26 7.56 34.73 9.69
CA THR A 26 6.53 33.71 9.91
C THR A 26 6.69 32.54 8.94
N GLY A 27 6.23 31.37 9.38
CA GLY A 27 6.27 30.14 8.58
C GLY A 27 7.63 29.44 8.62
N LEU A 28 7.76 28.39 7.81
CA LEU A 28 8.96 27.57 7.69
C LEU A 28 9.53 27.68 6.27
N ARG A 29 10.86 27.67 6.16
CA ARG A 29 11.53 27.75 4.86
C ARG A 29 11.26 26.49 4.03
N GLN A 30 10.70 26.66 2.86
CA GLN A 30 10.50 25.54 1.92
C GLN A 30 11.85 25.03 1.40
N GLY A 31 12.04 23.71 1.49
CA GLY A 31 13.31 23.07 1.10
C GLY A 31 14.38 22.97 2.19
N ASP A 32 14.16 23.55 3.36
CA ASP A 32 15.03 23.35 4.52
C ASP A 32 14.80 21.93 5.11
N PRO A 33 15.85 21.13 5.36
CA PRO A 33 15.74 19.79 5.93
C PRO A 33 15.04 19.74 7.30
N LEU A 34 15.12 20.80 8.12
CA LEU A 34 14.47 20.87 9.43
C LEU A 34 12.99 21.26 9.35
N SER A 35 12.56 21.96 8.30
CA SER A 35 11.19 22.46 8.17
C SER A 35 10.12 21.38 8.33
N PRO A 36 10.22 20.18 7.69
CA PRO A 36 9.23 19.12 7.88
C PRO A 36 9.16 18.61 9.31
N MET A 37 10.30 18.49 10.01
CA MET A 37 10.36 18.05 11.40
C MET A 37 9.72 19.06 12.34
N LEU A 38 10.03 20.35 12.17
CA LEU A 38 9.44 21.43 12.93
C LEU A 38 7.92 21.53 12.71
N PHE A 39 7.46 21.27 11.48
CA PHE A 39 6.05 21.23 11.19
C PHE A 39 5.33 20.09 11.91
N ILE A 40 5.90 18.89 11.94
CA ILE A 40 5.36 17.74 12.69
C ILE A 40 5.26 18.08 14.18
N LEU A 41 6.32 18.66 14.77
CA LEU A 41 6.31 19.11 16.17
C LEU A 41 5.24 20.19 16.43
N ALA A 42 4.97 21.05 15.46
CA ALA A 42 3.92 22.07 15.58
C ALA A 42 2.52 21.48 15.51
N MET A 43 2.33 20.34 14.79
CA MET A 43 1.05 19.64 14.70
C MET A 43 0.77 18.69 15.87
N GLU A 44 1.79 18.26 16.59
CA GLU A 44 1.67 17.36 17.75
C GLU A 44 0.68 17.85 18.84
N PRO A 45 0.66 19.15 19.23
CA PRO A 45 -0.32 19.65 20.17
C PRO A 45 -1.77 19.48 19.72
N LEU A 46 -2.06 19.60 18.41
CA LEU A 46 -3.40 19.38 17.89
C LEU A 46 -3.84 17.93 18.10
N GLN A 47 -2.95 16.97 17.78
CA GLN A 47 -3.23 15.55 18.01
C GLN A 47 -3.52 15.30 19.49
N ARG A 48 -2.69 15.82 20.40
CA ARG A 48 -2.86 15.66 21.84
C ARG A 48 -4.14 16.28 22.37
N LEU A 49 -4.53 17.46 21.88
CA LEU A 49 -5.80 18.10 22.27
C LEU A 49 -7.01 17.23 21.89
N LEU A 50 -6.99 16.65 20.69
CA LEU A 50 -8.07 15.75 20.24
C LEU A 50 -8.08 14.42 21.00
N ASP A 51 -6.91 13.88 21.33
CA ASP A 51 -6.80 12.67 22.15
C ASP A 51 -7.28 12.91 23.60
N LEU A 52 -6.88 14.02 24.23
CA LEU A 52 -7.36 14.43 25.56
C LEU A 52 -8.87 14.63 25.56
N SER A 53 -9.43 15.29 24.54
CA SER A 53 -10.87 15.49 24.44
C SER A 53 -11.65 14.16 24.32
N THR A 54 -10.99 13.13 23.81
CA THR A 54 -11.56 11.77 23.77
C THR A 54 -11.43 11.07 25.13
N GLN A 55 -10.31 11.28 25.85
CA GLN A 55 -10.09 10.72 27.18
C GLN A 55 -11.02 11.34 28.23
N GLU A 56 -11.26 12.65 28.13
CA GLU A 56 -12.17 13.40 29.01
C GLU A 56 -13.65 13.31 28.57
N GLU A 57 -13.98 12.39 27.66
CA GLU A 57 -15.34 12.12 27.18
C GLU A 57 -16.06 13.32 26.54
N VAL A 58 -15.36 14.40 26.21
CA VAL A 58 -15.88 15.53 25.43
C VAL A 58 -16.23 15.06 24.01
N LEU A 59 -15.43 14.13 23.48
CA LEU A 59 -15.68 13.44 22.22
C LEU A 59 -15.97 11.97 22.51
N SER A 60 -17.20 11.53 22.27
CA SER A 60 -17.64 10.15 22.52
C SER A 60 -16.89 9.13 21.65
N PRO A 61 -16.65 7.90 22.11
CA PRO A 61 -15.98 6.86 21.32
C PRO A 61 -16.65 6.63 19.95
N ILE A 62 -15.86 6.49 18.90
CA ILE A 62 -16.35 6.18 17.55
C ILE A 62 -16.58 4.68 17.42
N ASN A 63 -17.65 4.13 17.90
CA ASN A 63 -17.92 2.71 17.92
C ASN A 63 -17.53 2.00 19.22
N ASN A 64 -18.25 0.95 19.61
CA ASN A 64 -18.02 0.14 20.81
C ASN A 64 -16.69 -0.65 20.83
N ARG A 65 -15.90 -0.60 19.78
CA ARG A 65 -14.51 -1.04 19.76
C ARG A 65 -13.65 0.19 19.85
N ALA A 66 -12.71 0.19 20.77
CA ALA A 66 -11.70 1.22 20.92
C ALA A 66 -11.04 1.53 19.56
N ALA A 67 -11.68 2.35 18.76
CA ALA A 67 -11.08 2.95 17.58
C ALA A 67 -10.05 3.94 18.14
N THR A 68 -8.82 3.48 18.31
CA THR A 68 -7.70 4.23 18.83
C THR A 68 -7.30 5.39 17.92
N LEU A 69 -7.85 5.47 16.71
CA LEU A 69 -7.56 6.50 15.72
C LEU A 69 -8.81 7.30 15.36
N ARG A 70 -8.99 8.42 16.04
CA ARG A 70 -9.98 9.44 15.67
C ARG A 70 -9.46 10.37 14.57
N THR A 71 -8.16 10.59 14.52
CA THR A 71 -7.52 11.56 13.64
C THR A 71 -6.47 10.92 12.77
N SER A 72 -6.36 11.41 11.54
CA SER A 72 -5.25 11.11 10.65
C SER A 72 -4.66 12.43 10.17
N LEU A 73 -3.49 12.77 10.70
CA LEU A 73 -2.74 13.97 10.33
C LEU A 73 -1.61 13.60 9.39
N TYR A 74 -1.53 14.26 8.24
CA TYR A 74 -0.45 14.10 7.28
C TYR A 74 -0.07 15.45 6.71
N ALA A 75 1.04 16.01 7.16
CA ALA A 75 1.42 17.39 6.87
C ALA A 75 0.26 18.34 7.21
N ASP A 76 -0.21 19.13 6.26
CA ASP A 76 -1.34 20.06 6.39
C ASP A 76 -2.71 19.42 6.19
N ASP A 77 -2.76 18.16 5.71
CA ASP A 77 -4.01 17.42 5.54
C ASP A 77 -4.43 16.74 6.85
N ALA A 78 -5.62 17.05 7.34
CA ALA A 78 -6.21 16.43 8.50
C ALA A 78 -7.54 15.75 8.15
N ALA A 79 -7.70 14.49 8.55
CA ALA A 79 -9.00 13.81 8.54
C ALA A 79 -9.40 13.50 9.98
N ILE A 80 -10.55 14.01 10.41
CA ILE A 80 -11.06 13.86 11.77
C ILE A 80 -12.39 13.10 11.67
N PHE A 81 -12.53 12.04 12.45
CA PHE A 81 -13.74 11.23 12.53
C PHE A 81 -14.55 11.64 13.76
N LEU A 82 -15.82 11.97 13.55
CA LEU A 82 -16.74 12.44 14.60
C LEU A 82 -18.04 11.67 14.54
N ASN A 83 -18.70 11.54 15.68
CA ASN A 83 -20.10 11.18 15.71
C ASN A 83 -20.95 12.35 15.19
N PRO A 84 -22.12 12.12 14.60
CA PRO A 84 -23.01 13.18 14.10
C PRO A 84 -23.74 13.87 15.27
N ILE A 85 -22.98 14.52 16.15
CA ILE A 85 -23.44 15.20 17.36
C ILE A 85 -22.95 16.65 17.30
N LYS A 86 -23.85 17.62 17.43
CA LYS A 86 -23.55 19.06 17.30
C LYS A 86 -22.50 19.53 18.27
N GLU A 87 -22.56 19.05 19.50
CA GLU A 87 -21.61 19.39 20.59
C GLU A 87 -20.19 18.93 20.25
N GLU A 88 -20.02 17.74 19.67
CA GLU A 88 -18.70 17.24 19.25
C GLU A 88 -18.10 18.09 18.12
N VAL A 89 -18.93 18.48 17.14
CA VAL A 89 -18.51 19.34 16.02
C VAL A 89 -18.10 20.71 16.55
N CYS A 90 -18.87 21.31 17.48
CA CYS A 90 -18.53 22.58 18.10
C CYS A 90 -17.24 22.47 18.93
N ALA A 91 -17.05 21.39 19.68
CA ALA A 91 -15.83 21.16 20.47
C ALA A 91 -14.59 21.08 19.55
N VAL A 92 -14.67 20.35 18.43
CA VAL A 92 -13.56 20.28 17.46
C VAL A 92 -13.32 21.63 16.79
N ALA A 93 -14.36 22.37 16.44
CA ALA A 93 -14.21 23.73 15.89
C ALA A 93 -13.46 24.65 16.85
N TYR A 94 -13.80 24.58 18.13
CA TYR A 94 -13.13 25.34 19.21
C TYR A 94 -11.66 24.93 19.41
N ILE A 95 -11.38 23.62 19.40
CA ILE A 95 -10.01 23.11 19.48
C ILE A 95 -9.16 23.63 18.30
N LEU A 96 -9.69 23.59 17.09
CA LEU A 96 -9.00 24.10 15.90
C LEU A 96 -8.76 25.61 15.98
N GLU A 97 -9.69 26.36 16.54
CA GLU A 97 -9.56 27.81 16.74
C GLU A 97 -8.45 28.12 17.78
N ILE A 98 -8.45 27.45 18.93
CA ILE A 98 -7.41 27.61 19.96
C ILE A 98 -6.03 27.26 19.40
N PHE A 99 -5.95 26.11 18.70
CA PHE A 99 -4.71 25.68 18.06
C PHE A 99 -4.22 26.69 17.03
N GLY A 100 -5.13 27.24 16.20
CA GLY A 100 -4.82 28.25 15.21
C GLY A 100 -4.29 29.55 15.83
N LYS A 101 -4.89 30.02 16.93
CA LYS A 101 -4.44 31.18 17.68
C LYS A 101 -3.06 30.97 18.32
N ALA A 102 -2.79 29.78 18.85
CA ALA A 102 -1.53 29.45 19.50
C ALA A 102 -0.38 29.19 18.54
N SER A 103 -0.64 28.49 17.44
CA SER A 103 0.39 28.04 16.47
C SER A 103 0.56 28.97 15.26
N GLY A 104 -0.43 29.78 14.93
CA GLY A 104 -0.53 30.52 13.69
C GLY A 104 -1.01 29.65 12.48
N LEU A 105 -1.30 28.36 12.70
CA LEU A 105 -1.80 27.45 11.66
C LEU A 105 -3.33 27.49 11.62
N ILE A 106 -3.86 28.42 10.88
CA ILE A 106 -5.32 28.69 10.80
C ILE A 106 -5.98 27.72 9.81
N THR A 107 -7.08 27.09 10.26
CA THR A 107 -7.88 26.18 9.42
C THR A 107 -8.52 26.94 8.25
N ASN A 108 -8.33 26.44 7.04
CA ASN A 108 -8.95 26.99 5.84
C ASN A 108 -10.31 26.33 5.59
N HIS A 109 -11.38 26.90 6.11
CA HIS A 109 -12.76 26.40 5.99
C HIS A 109 -13.23 26.22 4.54
N ALA A 110 -12.75 27.02 3.60
CA ALA A 110 -13.10 26.88 2.18
C ALA A 110 -12.54 25.59 1.54
N LYS A 111 -11.46 25.02 2.11
CA LYS A 111 -10.90 23.73 1.69
C LYS A 111 -11.43 22.55 2.49
N CYS A 112 -12.06 22.79 3.65
CA CYS A 112 -12.67 21.74 4.46
C CYS A 112 -13.91 21.17 3.77
N ALA A 113 -14.27 19.95 4.09
CA ALA A 113 -15.53 19.33 3.66
C ALA A 113 -15.93 18.22 4.64
N ALA A 114 -17.22 18.14 4.93
CA ALA A 114 -17.80 17.03 5.70
C ALA A 114 -18.25 15.92 4.74
N TYR A 115 -17.93 14.68 5.09
CA TYR A 115 -18.30 13.50 4.32
C TYR A 115 -19.10 12.56 5.22
N PRO A 116 -20.45 12.54 5.14
CA PRO A 116 -21.30 11.73 6.00
C PRO A 116 -21.15 10.22 5.70
N ILE A 117 -21.05 9.41 6.78
CA ILE A 117 -21.01 7.95 6.70
C ILE A 117 -22.22 7.40 7.46
N ARG A 118 -23.23 6.91 6.74
CA ARG A 118 -24.48 6.37 7.33
C ARG A 118 -25.19 7.35 8.25
N CYS A 119 -25.26 8.62 7.84
CA CYS A 119 -25.90 9.69 8.60
C CYS A 119 -27.26 10.11 8.03
N ASP A 120 -27.97 9.19 7.34
CA ASP A 120 -29.21 9.49 6.60
C ASP A 120 -30.37 9.98 7.51
N TRP A 121 -30.27 9.75 8.82
CA TRP A 121 -31.29 10.09 9.82
C TRP A 121 -31.03 11.41 10.56
N PHE A 122 -29.92 12.09 10.26
CA PHE A 122 -29.48 13.28 10.98
C PHE A 122 -29.63 14.53 10.13
N ASP A 123 -30.04 15.65 10.73
CA ASP A 123 -29.95 16.97 10.08
C ASP A 123 -28.49 17.47 10.15
N LEU A 124 -27.75 17.20 9.09
CA LEU A 124 -26.35 17.57 8.99
C LEU A 124 -26.12 19.07 8.91
N ASN A 125 -27.10 19.87 8.47
CA ASN A 125 -26.94 21.30 8.40
C ASN A 125 -26.99 21.92 9.80
N ASP A 126 -27.87 21.43 10.67
CA ASP A 126 -27.92 21.83 12.07
C ASP A 126 -26.64 21.39 12.81
N ILE A 127 -26.19 20.15 12.62
CA ILE A 127 -25.00 19.60 13.28
C ILE A 127 -23.73 20.37 12.89
N LEU A 128 -23.62 20.82 11.63
CA LEU A 128 -22.45 21.52 11.11
C LEU A 128 -22.55 23.06 11.24
N GLU A 129 -23.57 23.59 11.88
CA GLU A 129 -23.75 25.04 12.05
C GLU A 129 -22.53 25.72 12.66
N GLY A 130 -21.86 25.07 13.62
CA GLY A 130 -20.62 25.55 14.27
C GLY A 130 -19.35 25.39 13.43
N PHE A 131 -19.40 24.67 12.30
CA PHE A 131 -18.23 24.37 11.46
C PHE A 131 -18.57 24.61 9.98
N THR A 132 -18.31 25.81 9.51
CA THR A 132 -18.71 26.26 8.16
C THR A 132 -17.94 25.51 7.07
N CYS A 133 -18.40 24.32 6.66
CA CYS A 133 -17.83 23.56 5.56
C CYS A 133 -18.91 22.92 4.69
N PRO A 134 -18.69 22.73 3.37
CA PRO A 134 -19.66 22.09 2.50
C PRO A 134 -19.78 20.58 2.81
N ILE A 135 -21.00 20.08 2.77
CA ILE A 135 -21.29 18.66 2.83
C ILE A 135 -21.06 18.07 1.43
N LYS A 136 -20.20 17.05 1.33
CA LYS A 136 -19.89 16.35 0.08
C LYS A 136 -20.15 14.86 0.20
N SER A 137 -20.42 14.22 -0.93
CA SER A 137 -20.60 12.77 -1.02
C SER A 137 -19.27 12.07 -1.34
N PHE A 138 -19.17 10.80 -0.89
CA PHE A 138 -18.07 9.93 -1.29
C PHE A 138 -18.13 9.57 -2.80
N PRO A 139 -16.97 9.32 -3.45
CA PRO A 139 -15.63 9.22 -2.87
C PRO A 139 -14.98 10.57 -2.57
N CYS A 140 -14.24 10.66 -1.46
CA CYS A 140 -13.36 11.80 -1.22
C CYS A 140 -11.94 11.51 -1.72
N ASN A 141 -11.18 12.55 -2.06
CA ASN A 141 -9.76 12.44 -2.33
C ASN A 141 -8.99 12.74 -1.05
N TYR A 142 -8.29 11.74 -0.53
CA TYR A 142 -7.41 11.89 0.62
C TYR A 142 -6.02 11.37 0.27
N LEU A 143 -5.00 12.20 0.45
CA LEU A 143 -3.60 11.89 0.12
C LEU A 143 -3.41 11.39 -1.32
N GLY A 144 -4.20 11.90 -2.26
CA GLY A 144 -4.14 11.53 -3.68
C GLY A 144 -4.80 10.21 -4.05
N LEU A 145 -5.48 9.56 -3.12
CA LEU A 145 -6.28 8.35 -3.35
C LEU A 145 -7.78 8.63 -3.21
N PRO A 146 -8.62 7.98 -4.03
CA PRO A 146 -10.06 7.98 -3.81
C PRO A 146 -10.39 7.13 -2.58
N LEU A 147 -10.96 7.74 -1.56
CA LEU A 147 -11.40 7.08 -0.34
C LEU A 147 -12.91 6.91 -0.37
N HIS A 148 -13.38 5.70 -0.02
CA HIS A 148 -14.80 5.38 0.07
C HIS A 148 -15.02 4.34 1.16
N TYR A 149 -16.12 4.45 1.93
CA TYR A 149 -16.52 3.44 2.92
C TYR A 149 -17.10 2.17 2.28
N ARG A 150 -17.35 2.16 0.97
CA ARG A 150 -17.72 1.00 0.15
C ARG A 150 -16.64 0.69 -0.88
N LYS A 151 -16.76 -0.46 -1.55
CA LYS A 151 -15.85 -0.82 -2.65
C LYS A 151 -15.94 0.21 -3.78
N LEU A 152 -14.80 0.72 -4.23
CA LEU A 152 -14.70 1.69 -5.30
C LEU A 152 -15.33 1.19 -6.60
N ASN A 153 -16.11 2.06 -7.23
CA ASN A 153 -16.75 1.83 -8.51
C ASN A 153 -15.80 2.09 -9.69
N ARG A 154 -16.27 1.82 -10.91
CA ARG A 154 -15.47 2.11 -12.13
C ARG A 154 -15.17 3.60 -12.30
N VAL A 155 -16.13 4.45 -11.99
CA VAL A 155 -16.01 5.92 -12.14
C VAL A 155 -14.93 6.44 -11.20
N ASP A 156 -14.90 5.97 -9.95
CA ASP A 156 -13.94 6.40 -8.93
C ASP A 156 -12.49 6.11 -9.33
N ILE A 157 -12.28 4.99 -10.03
CA ILE A 157 -10.95 4.53 -10.46
C ILE A 157 -10.55 5.13 -11.81
N GLN A 158 -11.51 5.61 -12.63
CA GLN A 158 -11.26 6.07 -13.99
C GLN A 158 -10.25 7.22 -14.02
N SER A 159 -10.28 8.11 -13.03
CA SER A 159 -9.36 9.26 -12.92
C SER A 159 -7.87 8.86 -12.96
N ILE A 160 -7.52 7.67 -12.43
CA ILE A 160 -6.13 7.17 -12.45
C ILE A 160 -5.73 6.72 -13.86
N ILE A 161 -6.66 6.10 -14.58
CA ILE A 161 -6.44 5.67 -15.96
C ILE A 161 -6.30 6.90 -16.86
N ASP A 162 -7.12 7.93 -16.64
CA ASP A 162 -7.07 9.19 -17.39
C ASP A 162 -5.76 9.94 -17.10
N LYS A 163 -5.28 9.96 -15.85
CA LYS A 163 -3.94 10.47 -15.51
C LYS A 163 -2.83 9.76 -16.29
N MET A 164 -2.93 8.43 -16.47
CA MET A 164 -1.95 7.69 -17.27
C MET A 164 -2.04 8.04 -18.76
N ALA A 165 -3.26 8.17 -19.31
CA ALA A 165 -3.48 8.53 -20.70
C ALA A 165 -2.93 9.92 -21.02
N ASN A 166 -3.21 10.88 -20.15
CA ASN A 166 -2.87 12.31 -20.37
C ASN A 166 -1.40 12.67 -20.04
N ARG A 167 -0.67 11.80 -19.33
CA ARG A 167 0.68 12.14 -18.83
C ARG A 167 1.74 12.21 -19.91
N LEU A 168 1.61 11.44 -20.98
CA LEU A 168 2.56 11.46 -22.09
C LEU A 168 1.98 12.19 -23.29
N PRO A 169 2.44 13.41 -23.59
CA PRO A 169 2.02 14.13 -24.78
C PRO A 169 2.32 13.30 -26.03
N THR A 170 1.33 13.14 -26.88
CA THR A 170 1.38 12.31 -28.09
C THR A 170 2.54 12.67 -29.02
N TRP A 171 2.90 13.95 -29.11
CA TRP A 171 4.00 14.43 -29.98
C TRP A 171 5.38 13.94 -29.49
N LYS A 172 5.65 13.88 -28.19
CA LYS A 172 6.94 13.36 -27.66
C LYS A 172 7.13 11.87 -27.98
N GLY A 173 6.07 11.10 -27.94
CA GLY A 173 6.12 9.68 -28.25
C GLY A 173 6.51 9.39 -29.70
N ARG A 174 6.15 10.25 -30.66
CA ARG A 174 6.49 10.07 -32.09
C ARG A 174 7.98 10.19 -32.38
N PHE A 175 8.67 11.12 -31.73
CA PHE A 175 10.10 11.37 -31.96
C PHE A 175 11.01 10.37 -31.25
N LEU A 176 10.50 9.58 -30.32
CA LEU A 176 11.27 8.60 -29.60
C LEU A 176 11.34 7.26 -30.34
N ASN A 177 12.52 6.67 -30.38
CA ASN A 177 12.66 5.29 -30.78
C ASN A 177 12.05 4.33 -29.73
N ARG A 178 11.88 3.06 -30.07
CA ARG A 178 11.22 2.07 -29.19
C ARG A 178 11.92 1.88 -27.84
N ALA A 179 13.25 2.02 -27.79
CA ALA A 179 14.01 1.93 -26.55
C ALA A 179 13.74 3.13 -25.65
N GLY A 180 13.67 4.34 -26.20
CA GLY A 180 13.28 5.56 -25.47
C GLY A 180 11.85 5.46 -24.94
N ARG A 181 10.92 4.96 -25.76
CA ARG A 181 9.53 4.69 -25.32
C ARG A 181 9.47 3.67 -24.19
N LEU A 182 10.27 2.59 -24.26
CA LEU A 182 10.36 1.61 -23.19
C LEU A 182 10.85 2.23 -21.88
N LYS A 183 11.84 3.14 -21.96
CA LYS A 183 12.36 3.84 -20.78
C LYS A 183 11.27 4.69 -20.14
N LEU A 184 10.56 5.53 -20.92
CA LEU A 184 9.46 6.36 -20.41
C LEU A 184 8.29 5.53 -19.90
N LEU A 185 7.94 4.43 -20.59
CA LEU A 185 6.89 3.54 -20.13
C LEU A 185 7.16 3.02 -18.72
N ASN A 186 8.41 2.58 -18.45
CA ASN A 186 8.76 2.04 -17.15
C ASN A 186 8.93 3.13 -16.08
N SER A 187 9.51 4.30 -16.43
CA SER A 187 9.79 5.36 -15.47
C SER A 187 8.59 6.29 -15.19
N VAL A 188 7.66 6.42 -16.12
CA VAL A 188 6.53 7.34 -16.00
C VAL A 188 5.20 6.59 -15.92
N LEU A 189 4.81 5.87 -16.99
CA LEU A 189 3.48 5.24 -17.04
C LEU A 189 3.28 4.17 -15.98
N THR A 190 4.34 3.44 -15.62
CA THR A 190 4.25 2.41 -14.58
C THR A 190 4.28 3.04 -13.17
N ALA A 191 4.90 4.21 -13.01
CA ALA A 191 4.97 4.89 -11.72
C ALA A 191 3.62 5.52 -11.30
N ILE A 192 2.83 6.02 -12.25
CA ILE A 192 1.55 6.70 -11.95
C ILE A 192 0.61 5.86 -11.07
N PRO A 193 0.30 4.59 -11.39
CA PRO A 193 -0.62 3.81 -10.58
C PRO A 193 0.04 3.18 -9.34
N THR A 194 1.36 3.31 -9.13
CA THR A 194 2.09 2.58 -8.07
C THR A 194 1.49 2.81 -6.70
N TYR A 195 1.20 4.06 -6.34
CA TYR A 195 0.63 4.40 -5.03
C TYR A 195 -0.76 3.77 -4.84
N PHE A 196 -1.62 3.87 -5.85
CA PHE A 196 -2.92 3.20 -5.85
C PHE A 196 -2.79 1.67 -5.70
N LEU A 197 -1.86 1.06 -6.45
CA LEU A 197 -1.62 -0.38 -6.42
C LEU A 197 -1.04 -0.90 -5.10
N THR A 198 -0.54 -0.02 -4.25
CA THR A 198 -0.06 -0.35 -2.90
C THR A 198 -1.22 -0.62 -1.95
N VAL A 199 -2.35 0.07 -2.14
CA VAL A 199 -3.52 0.05 -1.26
C VAL A 199 -4.67 -0.76 -1.85
N PHE A 200 -4.85 -0.72 -3.18
CA PHE A 200 -5.99 -1.34 -3.83
C PHE A 200 -5.58 -2.46 -4.78
N GLU A 201 -6.37 -3.54 -4.77
CA GLU A 201 -6.26 -4.58 -5.77
C GLU A 201 -6.82 -4.09 -7.12
N PRO A 202 -6.02 -4.12 -8.21
CA PRO A 202 -6.49 -3.68 -9.51
C PRO A 202 -7.48 -4.69 -10.10
N LYS A 203 -8.66 -4.25 -10.45
CA LYS A 203 -9.64 -5.09 -11.16
C LYS A 203 -9.12 -5.45 -12.56
N LYS A 204 -9.44 -6.64 -13.06
CA LYS A 204 -8.98 -7.14 -14.39
C LYS A 204 -9.22 -6.15 -15.54
N TRP A 205 -10.36 -5.43 -15.54
CA TRP A 205 -10.65 -4.42 -16.57
C TRP A 205 -9.70 -3.23 -16.50
N MET A 206 -9.29 -2.82 -15.29
CA MET A 206 -8.34 -1.73 -15.05
C MET A 206 -6.96 -2.10 -15.61
N VAL A 207 -6.46 -3.29 -15.28
CA VAL A 207 -5.19 -3.82 -15.82
C VAL A 207 -5.23 -3.87 -17.34
N LYS A 208 -6.34 -4.34 -17.94
CA LYS A 208 -6.53 -4.35 -19.40
C LYS A 208 -6.46 -2.95 -20.02
N LYS A 209 -7.09 -1.94 -19.41
CA LYS A 209 -7.04 -0.55 -19.89
C LYS A 209 -5.63 0.04 -19.76
N MET A 210 -4.98 -0.13 -18.61
CA MET A 210 -3.60 0.31 -18.39
C MET A 210 -2.64 -0.35 -19.40
N ASP A 211 -2.77 -1.65 -19.63
CA ASP A 211 -1.94 -2.38 -20.59
C ASP A 211 -2.25 -1.95 -22.05
N LYS A 212 -3.48 -1.52 -22.39
CA LYS A 212 -3.82 -0.95 -23.68
C LYS A 212 -3.05 0.35 -23.92
N ILE A 213 -3.06 1.28 -22.96
CA ILE A 213 -2.32 2.55 -23.02
C ILE A 213 -0.82 2.28 -23.17
N ARG A 214 -0.26 1.40 -22.35
CA ARG A 214 1.17 1.03 -22.33
C ARG A 214 1.61 0.39 -23.66
N ARG A 215 0.80 -0.48 -24.24
CA ARG A 215 1.04 -1.10 -25.56
C ARG A 215 1.02 -0.05 -26.66
N GLY A 216 0.00 0.81 -26.68
CA GLY A 216 -0.13 1.88 -27.66
C GLY A 216 1.11 2.77 -27.65
N PHE A 217 1.52 3.21 -26.49
CA PHE A 217 2.69 4.05 -26.34
C PHE A 217 3.99 3.35 -26.77
N LEU A 218 4.21 2.09 -26.36
CA LEU A 218 5.42 1.35 -26.74
C LEU A 218 5.56 1.18 -28.24
N TRP A 219 4.48 0.73 -28.91
CA TRP A 219 4.56 0.35 -30.32
C TRP A 219 4.36 1.50 -31.29
N LYS A 220 3.43 2.42 -31.01
CA LYS A 220 3.11 3.55 -31.88
C LYS A 220 3.53 4.93 -31.35
N GLY A 221 3.77 5.07 -30.05
CA GLY A 221 3.96 6.36 -29.38
C GLY A 221 2.67 7.09 -29.07
N TYR A 222 1.51 6.42 -29.16
CA TYR A 222 0.17 6.95 -28.86
C TYR A 222 -0.56 6.07 -27.86
N GLU A 223 -1.63 6.61 -27.30
CA GLU A 223 -2.48 5.94 -26.34
C GLU A 223 -3.25 4.75 -26.93
N ASN A 224 -3.77 4.90 -28.15
CA ASN A 224 -4.62 3.90 -28.80
C ASN A 224 -3.91 3.11 -29.88
N ILE A 225 -4.07 1.80 -29.84
CA ILE A 225 -3.59 0.88 -30.86
C ILE A 225 -4.76 0.02 -31.36
N ASN A 226 -5.01 0.04 -32.66
CA ASN A 226 -5.86 -0.93 -33.33
C ASN A 226 -5.01 -2.15 -33.72
N GLY A 227 -5.60 -3.35 -33.81
CA GLY A 227 -4.89 -4.61 -34.01
C GLY A 227 -3.83 -4.60 -35.12
N GLY A 228 -2.92 -5.57 -35.13
CA GLY A 228 -1.88 -5.73 -36.16
C GLY A 228 -0.54 -5.03 -35.92
N HIS A 229 -0.46 -4.07 -35.01
CA HIS A 229 0.78 -3.31 -34.74
C HIS A 229 1.64 -3.88 -33.61
N CYS A 230 1.15 -4.87 -32.87
CA CYS A 230 1.88 -5.47 -31.75
C CYS A 230 2.75 -6.63 -32.27
N LEU A 231 4.04 -6.39 -32.41
CA LEU A 231 4.99 -7.36 -32.96
C LEU A 231 5.24 -8.58 -32.07
N VAL A 232 4.95 -8.48 -30.76
CA VAL A 232 5.14 -9.57 -29.79
C VAL A 232 3.97 -9.63 -28.82
N ARG A 233 3.58 -10.83 -28.42
CA ARG A 233 2.56 -11.05 -27.38
C ARG A 233 2.91 -10.27 -26.11
N TRP A 234 1.95 -9.49 -25.57
CA TRP A 234 2.17 -8.62 -24.44
C TRP A 234 2.68 -9.38 -23.19
N ALA A 235 2.24 -10.61 -22.99
CA ALA A 235 2.73 -11.46 -21.91
C ALA A 235 4.25 -11.73 -22.01
N LYS A 236 4.79 -11.92 -23.25
CA LYS A 236 6.24 -12.04 -23.45
C LYS A 236 6.98 -10.71 -23.19
N VAL A 237 6.36 -9.58 -23.56
CA VAL A 237 6.92 -8.23 -23.33
C VAL A 237 7.07 -7.95 -21.84
N LYS A 238 6.12 -8.39 -21.02
CA LYS A 238 6.09 -8.19 -19.55
C LYS A 238 7.08 -9.07 -18.79
N ARG A 239 7.66 -10.09 -19.39
CA ARG A 239 8.67 -10.92 -18.70
C ARG A 239 9.91 -10.10 -18.32
N PRO A 240 10.57 -10.43 -17.20
CA PRO A 240 11.87 -9.87 -16.85
C PRO A 240 12.91 -10.09 -17.97
N LYS A 241 13.86 -9.17 -18.10
CA LYS A 241 14.92 -9.26 -19.12
C LYS A 241 15.69 -10.57 -19.05
N ARG A 242 16.01 -11.07 -17.84
CA ARG A 242 16.69 -12.36 -17.62
C ARG A 242 15.91 -13.57 -18.14
N LEU A 243 14.59 -13.45 -18.30
CA LEU A 243 13.69 -14.47 -18.83
C LEU A 243 13.26 -14.17 -20.28
N GLY A 244 14.13 -13.50 -21.03
CA GLY A 244 13.88 -13.13 -22.41
C GLY A 244 12.82 -12.04 -22.61
N GLY A 245 12.31 -11.37 -21.57
CA GLY A 245 11.41 -10.24 -21.67
C GLY A 245 12.09 -8.94 -22.11
N ILE A 246 11.31 -7.90 -22.38
CA ILE A 246 11.82 -6.54 -22.60
C ILE A 246 11.93 -5.80 -21.25
N GLY A 247 11.36 -6.35 -20.19
CA GLY A 247 11.39 -5.78 -18.86
C GLY A 247 10.32 -4.69 -18.66
N VAL A 248 9.21 -4.78 -19.38
CA VAL A 248 7.99 -4.04 -19.03
C VAL A 248 7.40 -4.69 -17.77
N ILE A 249 7.15 -3.91 -16.75
CA ILE A 249 6.62 -4.42 -15.47
C ILE A 249 5.22 -4.99 -15.68
N ASP A 250 4.97 -6.19 -15.19
CA ASP A 250 3.63 -6.75 -15.10
C ASP A 250 2.88 -6.09 -13.94
N ILE A 251 1.81 -5.33 -14.24
CA ILE A 251 1.06 -4.56 -13.24
C ILE A 251 0.41 -5.47 -12.20
N GLU A 252 -0.07 -6.63 -12.60
CA GLU A 252 -0.74 -7.59 -11.71
C GLU A 252 0.24 -8.15 -10.68
N PHE A 253 1.39 -8.64 -11.14
CA PHE A 253 2.46 -9.13 -10.28
C PHE A 253 3.10 -8.03 -9.42
N PHE A 254 3.21 -6.84 -10.00
CA PHE A 254 3.74 -5.68 -9.30
C PHE A 254 2.81 -5.21 -8.18
N SER A 255 1.51 -5.11 -8.45
CA SER A 255 0.52 -4.77 -7.44
C SER A 255 0.50 -5.78 -6.29
N ARG A 256 0.54 -7.09 -6.60
CA ARG A 256 0.67 -8.14 -5.57
C ARG A 256 1.92 -7.94 -4.73
N ALA A 257 3.07 -7.75 -5.39
CA ALA A 257 4.32 -7.50 -4.69
C ALA A 257 4.29 -6.24 -3.81
N LEU A 258 3.56 -5.21 -4.16
CA LEU A 258 3.38 -4.02 -3.33
C LEU A 258 2.47 -4.27 -2.12
N ARG A 259 1.40 -5.04 -2.30
CA ARG A 259 0.44 -5.33 -1.21
C ARG A 259 0.99 -6.31 -0.17
N LEU A 260 1.80 -7.29 -0.55
CA LEU A 260 2.40 -8.24 0.40
C LEU A 260 3.17 -7.56 1.54
N ARG A 261 3.65 -6.33 1.35
CA ARG A 261 4.31 -5.57 2.41
C ARG A 261 3.40 -5.30 3.61
N TRP A 262 2.08 -5.23 3.43
CA TRP A 262 1.15 -5.07 4.55
C TRP A 262 1.21 -6.28 5.49
N LEU A 263 1.21 -7.50 4.94
CA LEU A 263 1.38 -8.73 5.73
C LEU A 263 2.74 -8.77 6.43
N TRP A 264 3.80 -8.28 5.76
CA TRP A 264 5.14 -8.19 6.36
C TRP A 264 5.20 -7.22 7.53
N TYR A 265 4.65 -6.01 7.38
CA TYR A 265 4.63 -5.01 8.45
C TYR A 265 3.69 -5.38 9.60
N GLN A 266 2.60 -6.10 9.35
CA GLN A 266 1.75 -6.64 10.40
C GLN A 266 2.53 -7.55 11.38
N TRP A 267 3.56 -8.24 10.89
CA TRP A 267 4.48 -9.02 11.68
C TRP A 267 5.55 -8.19 12.37
N ARG A 268 6.19 -7.28 11.64
CA ARG A 268 7.38 -6.54 12.11
C ARG A 268 7.02 -5.39 13.04
N GLU A 269 5.82 -4.89 12.95
CA GLU A 269 5.36 -3.70 13.65
C GLU A 269 3.93 -3.94 14.16
N PRO A 270 3.76 -4.87 15.16
CA PRO A 270 2.44 -5.27 15.65
C PRO A 270 1.67 -4.15 16.34
N ASP A 271 2.38 -3.14 16.86
CA ASP A 271 1.79 -2.00 17.57
C ASP A 271 1.21 -0.92 16.64
N ARG A 272 1.31 -1.11 15.32
CA ARG A 272 0.73 -0.14 14.39
C ARG A 272 -0.80 -0.13 14.48
N PRO A 273 -1.43 1.07 14.47
CA PRO A 273 -2.87 1.23 14.68
C PRO A 273 -3.78 0.46 13.71
N TRP A 274 -3.31 0.15 12.52
CA TRP A 274 -4.05 -0.62 11.50
C TRP A 274 -3.90 -2.14 11.65
N VAL A 275 -2.99 -2.62 12.52
CA VAL A 275 -2.84 -4.06 12.78
C VAL A 275 -4.12 -4.59 13.44
N GLY A 276 -4.59 -5.74 12.98
CA GLY A 276 -5.88 -6.29 13.38
C GLY A 276 -7.06 -5.89 12.47
N THR A 277 -6.86 -4.91 11.57
CA THR A 277 -7.85 -4.57 10.54
C THR A 277 -7.64 -5.41 9.28
N GLU A 278 -8.62 -5.37 8.36
CA GLU A 278 -8.52 -6.07 7.08
C GLU A 278 -7.47 -5.41 6.18
N VAL A 279 -6.42 -6.16 5.83
CA VAL A 279 -5.38 -5.70 4.91
C VAL A 279 -5.80 -5.88 3.44
N PRO A 280 -5.27 -5.06 2.50
CA PRO A 280 -5.66 -5.10 1.09
C PRO A 280 -5.04 -6.29 0.33
N CYS A 281 -5.06 -7.47 0.92
CA CYS A 281 -4.48 -8.71 0.38
C CYS A 281 -5.56 -9.76 0.17
N ASN A 282 -5.66 -10.28 -1.05
CA ASN A 282 -6.55 -11.40 -1.36
C ASN A 282 -5.94 -12.76 -0.96
N GLU A 283 -6.69 -13.86 -1.11
CA GLU A 283 -6.19 -15.19 -0.77
C GLU A 283 -4.96 -15.63 -1.57
N GLN A 284 -4.84 -15.23 -2.83
CA GLN A 284 -3.64 -15.53 -3.63
C GLN A 284 -2.42 -14.77 -3.11
N ASP A 285 -2.59 -13.54 -2.66
CA ASP A 285 -1.53 -12.75 -2.02
C ASP A 285 -1.09 -13.42 -0.72
N LYS A 286 -2.03 -13.82 0.13
CA LYS A 286 -1.75 -14.53 1.40
C LYS A 286 -1.06 -15.87 1.15
N GLN A 287 -1.49 -16.64 0.16
CA GLN A 287 -0.87 -17.90 -0.22
C GLN A 287 0.58 -17.70 -0.67
N LEU A 288 0.84 -16.70 -1.53
CA LEU A 288 2.20 -16.37 -1.95
C LEU A 288 3.06 -15.94 -0.77
N PHE A 289 2.50 -15.16 0.16
CA PHE A 289 3.20 -14.73 1.37
C PHE A 289 3.60 -15.92 2.25
N ARG A 290 2.67 -16.83 2.56
CA ARG A 290 2.94 -18.05 3.32
C ARG A 290 4.02 -18.92 2.67
N ALA A 291 3.90 -19.15 1.36
CA ALA A 291 4.91 -19.92 0.60
C ALA A 291 6.30 -19.27 0.60
N SER A 292 6.35 -17.95 0.76
CA SER A 292 7.58 -17.13 0.66
C SER A 292 8.20 -16.78 2.02
N THR A 293 7.56 -17.14 3.13
CA THR A 293 8.04 -16.83 4.48
C THR A 293 8.45 -18.10 5.22
N TYR A 294 9.38 -17.93 6.13
CA TYR A 294 9.75 -18.90 7.14
C TYR A 294 9.53 -18.26 8.50
N VAL A 295 8.82 -18.94 9.39
CA VAL A 295 8.57 -18.45 10.75
C VAL A 295 9.26 -19.39 11.73
N THR A 296 10.12 -18.83 12.55
CA THR A 296 10.70 -19.52 13.71
C THR A 296 9.87 -19.14 14.92
N VAL A 297 9.20 -20.11 15.51
CA VAL A 297 8.38 -19.90 16.71
C VAL A 297 9.28 -19.81 17.92
N GLY A 298 9.10 -18.74 18.68
CA GLY A 298 9.66 -18.56 20.01
C GLY A 298 8.58 -18.75 21.06
N ASN A 299 7.95 -17.67 21.51
CA ASN A 299 6.86 -17.69 22.49
C ASN A 299 5.46 -17.96 21.87
N GLY A 300 5.36 -17.99 20.56
CA GLY A 300 4.14 -18.31 19.83
C GLY A 300 3.03 -17.24 19.86
N LYS A 301 3.33 -16.01 20.33
CA LYS A 301 2.33 -14.94 20.50
C LYS A 301 1.95 -14.24 19.18
N LEU A 302 2.88 -14.16 18.23
CA LEU A 302 2.65 -13.52 16.92
C LEU A 302 2.28 -14.52 15.83
N ALA A 303 2.88 -15.70 15.85
CA ALA A 303 2.62 -16.74 14.88
C ALA A 303 1.18 -17.26 14.99
N LYS A 304 0.45 -17.22 13.87
CA LYS A 304 -0.88 -17.85 13.78
C LYS A 304 -0.73 -19.33 13.50
N PHE A 305 -1.41 -20.18 14.29
CA PHE A 305 -1.28 -21.64 14.20
C PHE A 305 -1.50 -22.13 12.77
N TRP A 306 -2.65 -21.81 12.16
CA TRP A 306 -2.99 -22.29 10.83
C TRP A 306 -2.32 -21.54 9.68
N GLU A 307 -2.08 -20.23 9.83
CA GLU A 307 -1.73 -19.34 8.72
C GLU A 307 -0.23 -19.06 8.59
N SER A 308 0.55 -19.24 9.66
CA SER A 308 2.00 -18.97 9.63
C SER A 308 2.81 -20.17 9.18
N ALA A 309 3.90 -19.95 8.44
CA ALA A 309 4.75 -21.01 7.89
C ALA A 309 5.81 -21.47 8.93
N TRP A 310 5.36 -22.00 10.05
CA TRP A 310 6.20 -22.32 11.20
C TRP A 310 6.63 -23.79 11.29
N ILE A 311 5.94 -24.73 10.65
CA ILE A 311 6.33 -26.14 10.62
C ILE A 311 7.26 -26.34 9.41
N SER A 312 8.57 -26.34 9.65
CA SER A 312 9.59 -26.49 8.60
C SER A 312 9.38 -25.55 7.39
N GLY A 313 8.91 -24.32 7.65
CA GLY A 313 8.67 -23.30 6.62
C GLY A 313 7.39 -23.53 5.80
N ARG A 314 6.46 -24.33 6.30
CA ARG A 314 5.12 -24.54 5.73
C ARG A 314 4.06 -24.19 6.77
N ALA A 315 2.92 -23.68 6.32
CA ALA A 315 1.78 -23.43 7.18
C ALA A 315 0.92 -24.70 7.32
N PRO A 316 0.39 -25.03 8.51
CA PRO A 316 -0.52 -26.17 8.71
C PRO A 316 -1.68 -26.18 7.72
N ARG A 317 -2.28 -25.04 7.44
CA ARG A 317 -3.33 -24.88 6.42
C ARG A 317 -2.95 -25.44 5.04
N ASP A 318 -1.71 -25.21 4.61
CA ASP A 318 -1.25 -25.64 3.28
C ASP A 318 -0.77 -27.10 3.29
N MET A 319 -0.43 -27.64 4.48
CA MET A 319 -0.04 -29.05 4.67
C MET A 319 -1.26 -29.97 4.83
N THR A 320 -2.28 -29.49 5.51
CA THR A 320 -3.49 -30.26 5.86
C THR A 320 -4.76 -29.49 5.44
N PRO A 321 -5.00 -29.36 4.13
CA PRO A 321 -6.07 -28.50 3.62
C PRO A 321 -7.49 -28.99 3.95
N ASN A 322 -7.69 -30.31 4.10
CA ASN A 322 -8.99 -30.87 4.48
C ASN A 322 -9.26 -30.65 5.97
N LEU A 323 -8.25 -30.87 6.82
CA LEU A 323 -8.35 -30.59 8.24
C LEU A 323 -8.58 -29.10 8.51
N TYR A 324 -7.92 -28.20 7.77
CA TYR A 324 -8.14 -26.74 7.86
C TYR A 324 -9.58 -26.33 7.55
N LYS A 325 -10.29 -27.02 6.65
CA LYS A 325 -11.71 -26.75 6.38
C LYS A 325 -12.58 -27.01 7.61
N LEU A 326 -12.22 -28.00 8.40
CA LEU A 326 -12.89 -28.39 9.64
C LEU A 326 -12.55 -27.45 10.81
N ALA A 327 -11.47 -26.68 10.71
CA ALA A 327 -11.08 -25.74 11.76
C ALA A 327 -12.07 -24.56 11.82
N TRP A 328 -12.67 -24.34 13.00
CA TRP A 328 -13.52 -23.18 13.26
C TRP A 328 -12.78 -22.06 14.01
N ARG A 329 -11.66 -22.39 14.70
CA ARG A 329 -10.76 -21.43 15.39
C ARG A 329 -9.53 -21.15 14.53
N LYS A 330 -9.67 -20.40 13.43
CA LYS A 330 -8.61 -20.21 12.42
C LYS A 330 -7.59 -19.12 12.76
N ASN A 331 -7.91 -18.22 13.69
CA ASN A 331 -7.12 -17.00 13.95
C ASN A 331 -6.30 -17.05 15.24
N MET A 332 -6.27 -18.20 15.93
CA MET A 332 -5.54 -18.35 17.18
C MET A 332 -4.03 -18.32 16.94
N THR A 333 -3.30 -17.89 17.98
CA THR A 333 -1.84 -17.91 17.97
C THR A 333 -1.33 -19.34 18.20
N VAL A 334 -0.04 -19.56 17.89
CA VAL A 334 0.59 -20.86 18.18
C VAL A 334 0.58 -21.12 19.67
N GLN A 335 0.82 -20.10 20.50
CA GLN A 335 0.76 -20.21 21.96
C GLN A 335 -0.61 -20.68 22.44
N ASP A 336 -1.70 -19.98 21.99
CA ASP A 336 -3.05 -20.30 22.42
C ASP A 336 -3.52 -21.69 22.00
N ASP A 337 -3.13 -22.13 20.79
CA ASP A 337 -3.58 -23.40 20.23
C ASP A 337 -2.75 -24.61 20.72
N LEU A 338 -1.46 -24.40 21.10
CA LEU A 338 -0.65 -25.45 21.70
C LEU A 338 -0.94 -25.64 23.20
N GLU A 339 -1.44 -24.60 23.89
CA GLU A 339 -1.82 -24.72 25.29
C GLU A 339 -2.94 -25.75 25.46
N ASP A 340 -2.69 -26.81 26.21
CA ASP A 340 -3.62 -27.93 26.43
C ASP A 340 -4.18 -28.55 25.14
N ASP A 341 -3.42 -28.54 24.05
CA ASP A 341 -3.81 -29.07 22.73
C ASP A 341 -5.14 -28.46 22.22
N LYS A 342 -5.37 -27.17 22.51
CA LYS A 342 -6.63 -26.49 22.16
C LYS A 342 -6.94 -26.47 20.66
N TRP A 343 -5.91 -26.60 19.79
CA TRP A 343 -6.09 -26.69 18.35
C TRP A 343 -6.95 -27.90 17.94
N THR A 344 -6.89 -29.01 18.67
CA THR A 344 -7.69 -30.22 18.43
C THR A 344 -9.16 -29.99 18.74
N ARG A 345 -9.43 -29.25 19.83
CA ARG A 345 -10.81 -28.86 20.23
C ARG A 345 -11.43 -27.82 19.27
N GLY A 346 -10.59 -27.16 18.47
CA GLY A 346 -11.00 -26.19 17.44
C GLY A 346 -11.43 -26.84 16.12
N LEU A 347 -11.55 -28.16 16.05
CA LEU A 347 -11.92 -28.93 14.87
C LEU A 347 -13.34 -29.49 14.97
N TRP A 348 -14.08 -29.43 13.85
CA TRP A 348 -15.30 -30.20 13.71
C TRP A 348 -15.00 -31.69 13.58
N ARG A 349 -16.02 -32.55 13.76
CA ARG A 349 -15.88 -34.01 13.64
C ARG A 349 -15.33 -34.40 12.26
N MET A 350 -14.23 -35.15 12.27
CA MET A 350 -13.66 -35.77 11.08
C MET A 350 -14.54 -36.95 10.62
N SER A 351 -14.74 -37.05 9.31
CA SER A 351 -15.61 -38.04 8.69
C SER A 351 -14.92 -38.88 7.60
N THR A 352 -13.76 -38.43 7.11
CA THR A 352 -13.02 -39.09 6.03
C THR A 352 -11.67 -39.62 6.50
N ALA A 353 -11.16 -40.63 5.80
CA ALA A 353 -9.85 -41.19 6.09
C ALA A 353 -8.72 -40.17 5.82
N GLU A 354 -8.88 -39.32 4.81
CA GLU A 354 -7.94 -38.23 4.49
C GLU A 354 -7.85 -37.21 5.64
N GLU A 355 -8.99 -36.81 6.21
CA GLU A 355 -9.01 -35.87 7.35
C GLU A 355 -8.30 -36.46 8.57
N ILE A 356 -8.50 -37.77 8.86
CA ILE A 356 -7.85 -38.45 9.95
C ILE A 356 -6.34 -38.58 9.68
N ALA A 357 -5.93 -38.91 8.45
CA ALA A 357 -4.51 -39.02 8.09
C ALA A 357 -3.80 -37.64 8.19
N GLU A 358 -4.44 -36.57 7.75
CA GLU A 358 -3.92 -35.21 7.91
C GLU A 358 -3.82 -34.83 9.40
N PHE A 359 -4.81 -35.18 10.23
CA PHE A 359 -4.77 -34.95 11.67
C PHE A 359 -3.59 -35.65 12.34
N VAL A 360 -3.42 -36.97 12.11
CA VAL A 360 -2.33 -37.75 12.66
C VAL A 360 -0.97 -37.16 12.23
N SER A 361 -0.83 -36.83 10.96
CA SER A 361 0.39 -36.21 10.43
C SER A 361 0.72 -34.88 11.10
N LEU A 362 -0.28 -34.02 11.28
CA LEU A 362 -0.11 -32.73 11.95
C LEU A 362 0.19 -32.91 13.44
N TRP A 363 -0.50 -33.85 14.11
CA TRP A 363 -0.27 -34.20 15.52
C TRP A 363 1.17 -34.52 15.79
N PHE A 364 1.77 -35.46 15.03
CA PHE A 364 3.17 -35.83 15.18
C PHE A 364 4.15 -34.68 14.99
N LEU A 365 3.84 -33.71 14.15
CA LEU A 365 4.69 -32.55 13.93
C LEU A 365 4.57 -31.53 15.07
N VAL A 366 3.37 -31.36 15.61
CA VAL A 366 3.04 -30.35 16.61
C VAL A 366 3.50 -30.76 18.01
N GLN A 367 3.34 -32.03 18.40
CA GLN A 367 3.69 -32.52 19.74
C GLN A 367 5.18 -32.36 20.13
N ASN A 368 6.06 -32.22 19.13
CA ASN A 368 7.50 -32.05 19.37
C ASN A 368 7.91 -30.56 19.46
N VAL A 369 6.97 -29.63 19.34
CA VAL A 369 7.27 -28.21 19.39
C VAL A 369 7.26 -27.71 20.83
N GLN A 370 8.39 -27.16 21.26
CA GLN A 370 8.52 -26.51 22.56
C GLN A 370 8.61 -25.00 22.36
N LEU A 371 7.75 -24.26 23.04
CA LEU A 371 7.80 -22.80 23.05
C LEU A 371 8.94 -22.32 23.96
N THR A 372 9.55 -21.23 23.61
CA THR A 372 10.64 -20.56 24.35
C THR A 372 10.20 -19.15 24.76
N ASP A 373 10.98 -18.49 25.61
CA ASP A 373 10.69 -17.09 26.00
C ASP A 373 11.08 -16.07 24.93
N SER A 374 11.77 -16.48 23.85
CA SER A 374 12.17 -15.59 22.76
C SER A 374 10.97 -15.18 21.91
N GLU A 375 11.06 -14.04 21.27
CA GLU A 375 10.02 -13.59 20.32
C GLU A 375 10.01 -14.45 19.04
N ASP A 376 8.84 -14.54 18.42
CA ASP A 376 8.68 -15.20 17.11
C ASP A 376 9.41 -14.41 16.03
N GLU A 377 10.16 -15.09 15.16
CA GLU A 377 10.90 -14.45 14.08
C GLU A 377 10.32 -14.85 12.71
N ILE A 378 10.08 -13.84 11.84
CA ILE A 378 9.72 -14.07 10.44
C ILE A 378 10.87 -13.71 9.52
N ARG A 379 11.14 -14.59 8.53
CA ARG A 379 12.15 -14.38 7.49
C ARG A 379 11.56 -14.55 6.09
N TRP A 380 11.97 -13.67 5.20
CA TRP A 380 11.64 -13.75 3.78
C TRP A 380 12.63 -14.66 3.05
N LYS A 381 12.15 -15.75 2.43
CA LYS A 381 13.00 -16.78 1.78
C LYS A 381 13.85 -16.28 0.61
N TRP A 382 13.49 -15.17 -0.01
CA TRP A 382 14.00 -14.76 -1.33
C TRP A 382 15.01 -13.60 -1.30
N THR A 383 15.52 -13.30 -0.13
CA THR A 383 16.60 -12.32 0.10
C THR A 383 17.63 -12.91 1.04
N ALA A 384 18.88 -12.52 0.89
CA ALA A 384 19.96 -13.05 1.72
C ALA A 384 19.89 -12.59 3.18
N ASP A 385 19.35 -11.37 3.39
CA ASP A 385 19.15 -10.77 4.72
C ASP A 385 17.84 -11.21 5.41
N GLY A 386 17.04 -12.03 4.75
CA GLY A 386 15.73 -12.46 5.27
C GLY A 386 14.66 -11.38 5.32
N ASN A 387 14.92 -10.18 4.78
CA ASN A 387 13.98 -9.08 4.77
C ASN A 387 13.16 -9.01 3.50
N TYR A 388 11.88 -8.65 3.65
CA TYR A 388 10.99 -8.46 2.53
C TYR A 388 11.39 -7.27 1.65
N THR A 389 11.39 -7.49 0.33
CA THR A 389 11.46 -6.40 -0.65
C THR A 389 10.42 -6.63 -1.75
N ALA A 390 9.74 -5.57 -2.19
CA ALA A 390 8.79 -5.66 -3.30
C ALA A 390 9.46 -6.20 -4.60
N LYS A 391 10.76 -5.95 -4.79
CA LYS A 391 11.54 -6.47 -5.90
C LYS A 391 11.68 -7.99 -5.85
N SER A 392 12.00 -8.58 -4.69
CA SER A 392 12.10 -10.03 -4.53
C SER A 392 10.73 -10.68 -4.66
N ALA A 393 9.69 -10.09 -4.04
CA ALA A 393 8.30 -10.54 -4.17
C ALA A 393 7.76 -10.47 -5.61
N TYR A 394 8.16 -9.48 -6.39
CA TYR A 394 7.86 -9.42 -7.80
C TYR A 394 8.56 -10.53 -8.59
N ASN A 395 9.85 -10.75 -8.34
CA ASN A 395 10.68 -11.69 -9.08
C ASN A 395 10.30 -13.16 -8.85
N ILE A 396 9.89 -13.52 -7.64
CA ILE A 396 9.52 -14.91 -7.32
C ILE A 396 8.26 -15.36 -8.07
N GLN A 397 7.38 -14.46 -8.44
CA GLN A 397 6.18 -14.78 -9.22
C GLN A 397 6.48 -15.29 -10.64
N PHE A 398 7.73 -15.16 -11.09
CA PHE A 398 8.22 -15.75 -12.33
C PHE A 398 8.97 -17.07 -12.10
N SER A 399 8.90 -17.67 -10.92
CA SER A 399 9.47 -18.97 -10.64
C SER A 399 8.85 -20.03 -11.57
N GLY A 400 9.68 -20.91 -12.09
CA GLY A 400 9.26 -21.89 -13.10
C GLY A 400 9.20 -21.37 -14.55
N ALA A 401 9.29 -20.04 -14.77
CA ALA A 401 9.44 -19.52 -16.10
C ALA A 401 10.90 -19.63 -16.56
N TYR A 402 11.12 -20.17 -17.74
CA TYR A 402 12.45 -20.31 -18.33
C TYR A 402 12.54 -19.56 -19.69
N CYS A 403 13.77 -19.34 -20.11
CA CYS A 403 14.09 -18.76 -21.39
C CYS A 403 14.92 -19.77 -22.20
N THR A 404 14.62 -19.91 -23.47
CA THR A 404 15.30 -20.84 -24.39
C THR A 404 16.72 -20.37 -24.78
N PHE A 405 17.07 -19.12 -24.48
CA PHE A 405 18.37 -18.55 -24.77
C PHE A 405 18.88 -17.69 -23.61
N ASP A 406 20.20 -17.53 -23.48
CA ASP A 406 20.77 -16.60 -22.49
C ASP A 406 20.57 -15.16 -22.95
N ALA A 407 19.66 -14.46 -22.30
CA ALA A 407 19.36 -13.06 -22.58
C ALA A 407 20.33 -12.07 -21.91
N LYS A 408 21.19 -12.53 -20.96
CA LYS A 408 22.07 -11.64 -20.18
C LYS A 408 23.08 -10.88 -21.05
N PRO A 409 23.78 -11.49 -22.02
CA PRO A 409 24.74 -10.78 -22.87
C PRO A 409 24.11 -9.62 -23.63
N ILE A 410 22.88 -9.80 -24.17
CA ILE A 410 22.16 -8.76 -24.90
C ILE A 410 21.95 -7.50 -24.05
N TRP A 411 21.51 -7.69 -22.79
CA TRP A 411 21.18 -6.56 -21.92
C TRP A 411 22.39 -5.96 -21.20
N ARG A 412 23.52 -6.70 -21.13
CA ARG A 412 24.81 -6.23 -20.60
C ARG A 412 25.69 -5.56 -21.64
N ALA A 413 25.43 -5.77 -22.93
CA ALA A 413 26.22 -5.19 -24.01
C ALA A 413 26.32 -3.66 -23.86
N LYS A 414 27.56 -3.13 -24.01
CA LYS A 414 27.82 -1.70 -23.97
C LYS A 414 27.50 -1.07 -25.35
N THR A 415 26.21 -1.12 -25.70
CA THR A 415 25.72 -0.56 -26.99
C THR A 415 24.53 0.36 -26.71
N GLU A 416 24.13 1.15 -27.70
CA GLU A 416 22.96 1.99 -27.60
C GLU A 416 21.69 1.20 -27.29
N GLY A 417 20.77 1.81 -26.55
CA GLY A 417 19.50 1.17 -26.13
C GLY A 417 18.68 0.63 -27.28
N LYS A 418 18.73 1.29 -28.46
CA LYS A 418 18.02 0.83 -29.68
C LYS A 418 18.50 -0.53 -30.18
N HIS A 419 19.81 -0.80 -30.15
CA HIS A 419 20.39 -2.08 -30.59
C HIS A 419 20.05 -3.19 -29.58
N ARG A 420 20.17 -2.95 -28.28
CA ARG A 420 19.78 -3.93 -27.26
C ARG A 420 18.29 -4.27 -27.35
N PHE A 421 17.45 -3.27 -27.59
CA PHE A 421 16.02 -3.47 -27.80
C PHE A 421 15.76 -4.35 -29.04
N PHE A 422 16.43 -4.05 -30.16
CA PHE A 422 16.30 -4.79 -31.40
C PHE A 422 16.75 -6.25 -31.25
N LEU A 423 17.92 -6.50 -30.70
CA LEU A 423 18.45 -7.83 -30.45
C LEU A 423 17.57 -8.65 -29.50
N GLY A 424 17.15 -8.04 -28.37
CA GLY A 424 16.22 -8.68 -27.45
C GLY A 424 14.85 -8.98 -28.06
N PHE A 425 14.48 -8.27 -29.09
CA PHE A 425 13.28 -8.50 -29.89
C PHE A 425 13.49 -9.59 -30.93
N TRP A 426 14.59 -9.55 -31.70
CA TRP A 426 14.87 -10.48 -32.80
C TRP A 426 15.08 -11.92 -32.32
N CYS A 427 15.80 -12.13 -31.23
CA CYS A 427 15.94 -13.45 -30.61
C CYS A 427 14.62 -14.09 -30.14
N LYS A 428 13.52 -13.35 -30.14
CA LYS A 428 12.18 -13.85 -29.79
C LYS A 428 11.30 -14.21 -30.96
N THR A 429 11.58 -13.61 -32.12
CA THR A 429 10.80 -13.89 -33.36
C THR A 429 11.37 -15.09 -34.08
N SER A 430 12.63 -15.47 -33.77
CA SER A 430 13.34 -16.62 -34.34
C SER A 430 13.19 -17.92 -33.51
N CYS A 431 12.45 -17.86 -32.40
CA CYS A 431 12.01 -19.00 -31.57
C CYS A 431 10.48 -18.91 -31.44
#